data_16ad0905c463091455a57b4f1464a979
#
_entry.id   16ad0905c463091455a57b4f1464a979
#
_cell.length_a   1.000
_cell.length_b   1.000
_cell.length_c   1.000
_cell.angle_alpha   90.00
_cell.angle_beta   90.00
_cell.angle_gamma   90.00
#
_symmetry.space_group_name_H-M   'P 1'
#
loop_
_entity.id
_entity.type
_entity.pdbx_description
1 polymer ?
#
loop_
_entity_poly.entity_id
_entity_poly.type
_entity_poly.pdbx_seq_one_letter_code
_entity_poly.pdbx_strand_id
1 'polypeptide(L)'
;MCIRDSYCTESGKIDQNLYVNYDVKRGLRDSTGKGVLTGLTEISDVIGYDVIDGERVPTDGRLYYQGYNVEDLERGFHGSKFGFEETMYLLLFGKLPNEQQFKRFVEMMECYRELPRKFTRDVILKAPSKNMMNVLQRCVLTLYSYDDNPDDISIENVLRQCMELIAQFPVIAAYGYQGYKHYFHDMSLVIPVSYTHLTLPTT
;
A
#
# COMPACT_ATOMS: atom_id res chain seq x y z
N MET A 1 -9.10 38.50 -4.03
CA MET A 1 -10.11 37.46 -3.81
C MET A 1 -11.15 37.57 -4.90
N CYS A 2 -11.33 36.59 -5.74
CA CYS A 2 -12.23 36.67 -6.90
C CYS A 2 -13.67 36.48 -6.43
N ILE A 3 -14.62 37.20 -7.02
CA ILE A 3 -16.08 37.08 -6.74
C ILE A 3 -16.52 35.60 -6.83
N ARG A 4 -15.89 34.85 -7.73
CA ARG A 4 -16.11 33.40 -7.91
C ARG A 4 -15.77 32.57 -6.67
N ASP A 5 -14.69 32.93 -5.94
CA ASP A 5 -14.24 32.20 -4.73
C ASP A 5 -15.21 32.45 -3.57
N SER A 6 -15.78 33.65 -3.50
CA SER A 6 -16.75 34.02 -2.47
C SER A 6 -18.07 33.24 -2.60
N TYR A 7 -18.61 33.10 -3.81
CA TYR A 7 -19.82 32.31 -4.05
C TYR A 7 -19.61 30.83 -3.77
N CYS A 8 -18.47 30.24 -4.17
CA CYS A 8 -18.16 28.85 -3.88
C CYS A 8 -18.03 28.60 -2.37
N THR A 9 -17.47 29.55 -1.63
CA THR A 9 -17.31 29.43 -0.17
C THR A 9 -18.64 29.55 0.57
N GLU A 10 -19.58 30.37 0.09
CA GLU A 10 -20.91 30.53 0.71
C GLU A 10 -21.84 29.35 0.37
N SER A 11 -21.91 28.98 -0.91
CA SER A 11 -22.82 27.93 -1.37
C SER A 11 -22.41 26.52 -0.91
N GLY A 12 -21.13 26.32 -0.56
CA GLY A 12 -20.60 25.04 -0.09
C GLY A 12 -20.73 24.80 1.41
N LYS A 13 -21.30 25.75 2.18
CA LYS A 13 -21.46 25.60 3.63
C LYS A 13 -22.70 24.78 3.95
N ILE A 14 -22.49 23.66 4.62
CA ILE A 14 -23.56 22.84 5.20
C ILE A 14 -23.65 23.14 6.69
N ASP A 15 -24.87 23.39 7.20
CA ASP A 15 -25.11 23.61 8.63
C ASP A 15 -24.68 22.38 9.40
N GLN A 16 -23.81 22.58 10.40
CA GLN A 16 -23.27 21.50 11.24
C GLN A 16 -24.38 20.78 12.04
N ASN A 17 -25.49 21.45 12.33
CA ASN A 17 -26.64 20.85 13.00
C ASN A 17 -27.30 19.74 12.18
N LEU A 18 -27.20 19.78 10.86
CA LEU A 18 -27.70 18.73 9.97
C LEU A 18 -26.97 17.41 10.18
N TYR A 19 -25.66 17.44 10.46
CA TYR A 19 -24.90 16.21 10.78
C TYR A 19 -25.39 15.53 12.03
N VAL A 20 -25.81 16.28 13.02
CA VAL A 20 -26.40 15.76 14.27
C VAL A 20 -27.81 15.26 14.05
N ASN A 21 -28.67 16.07 13.41
CA ASN A 21 -30.07 15.77 13.21
C ASN A 21 -30.31 14.53 12.34
N TYR A 22 -29.45 14.29 11.37
CA TYR A 22 -29.52 13.14 10.47
C TYR A 22 -28.56 12.02 10.82
N ASP A 23 -27.86 12.10 11.98
CA ASP A 23 -26.84 11.13 12.40
C ASP A 23 -25.81 10.80 11.31
N VAL A 24 -25.36 11.84 10.59
CA VAL A 24 -24.44 11.68 9.47
C VAL A 24 -23.06 11.35 9.97
N LYS A 25 -22.50 10.21 9.52
CA LYS A 25 -21.14 9.79 9.83
C LYS A 25 -20.13 10.59 9.02
N ARG A 26 -18.98 10.91 9.62
CA ARG A 26 -17.84 11.54 8.94
C ARG A 26 -16.83 10.46 8.50
N GLY A 27 -17.12 9.80 7.41
CA GLY A 27 -16.33 8.65 6.96
C GLY A 27 -16.45 7.48 7.95
N LEU A 28 -15.34 7.04 8.51
CA LEU A 28 -15.26 5.93 9.48
C LEU A 28 -15.39 6.40 10.95
N ARG A 29 -15.93 7.61 11.19
CA ARG A 29 -16.13 8.17 12.52
C ARG A 29 -17.55 8.73 12.67
N ASP A 30 -18.10 8.59 13.87
CA ASP A 30 -19.36 9.24 14.22
C ASP A 30 -19.17 10.73 14.53
N SER A 31 -20.26 11.43 14.86
CA SER A 31 -20.25 12.87 15.18
C SER A 31 -19.39 13.22 16.41
N THR A 32 -19.11 12.27 17.31
CA THR A 32 -18.27 12.44 18.48
C THR A 32 -16.80 12.14 18.21
N GLY A 33 -16.45 11.70 16.98
CA GLY A 33 -15.11 11.31 16.60
C GLY A 33 -14.75 9.86 16.93
N LYS A 34 -15.69 9.07 17.47
CA LYS A 34 -15.51 7.64 17.75
C LYS A 34 -15.52 6.84 16.45
N GLY A 35 -14.65 5.84 16.35
CA GLY A 35 -14.63 4.92 15.22
C GLY A 35 -15.91 4.12 15.07
N VAL A 36 -16.35 3.92 13.82
CA VAL A 36 -17.52 3.11 13.47
C VAL A 36 -17.06 1.70 13.14
N LEU A 37 -17.75 0.67 13.67
CA LEU A 37 -17.50 -0.72 13.29
C LEU A 37 -18.04 -0.95 11.88
N THR A 38 -17.14 -1.19 10.91
CA THR A 38 -17.50 -1.35 9.50
C THR A 38 -17.35 -2.79 9.03
N GLY A 39 -16.67 -3.64 9.77
CA GLY A 39 -16.44 -5.04 9.42
C GLY A 39 -15.58 -5.75 10.46
N LEU A 40 -15.41 -7.04 10.25
CA LEU A 40 -14.53 -7.89 11.06
C LEU A 40 -13.36 -8.37 10.19
N THR A 41 -12.20 -8.47 10.79
CA THR A 41 -11.00 -9.06 10.18
C THR A 41 -10.22 -9.86 11.22
N GLU A 42 -9.62 -10.96 10.79
CA GLU A 42 -8.67 -11.74 11.58
C GLU A 42 -7.22 -11.46 11.17
N ILE A 43 -7.01 -10.62 10.14
CA ILE A 43 -5.69 -10.39 9.55
C ILE A 43 -4.82 -9.51 10.44
N SER A 44 -5.41 -8.45 11.03
CA SER A 44 -4.66 -7.53 11.87
C SER A 44 -5.52 -6.93 12.97
N ASP A 45 -4.88 -6.59 14.09
CA ASP A 45 -5.50 -5.89 15.20
C ASP A 45 -4.59 -4.75 15.68
N VAL A 46 -5.20 -3.59 15.96
CA VAL A 46 -4.51 -2.41 16.47
C VAL A 46 -5.13 -2.02 17.80
N ILE A 47 -4.37 -2.18 18.87
CA ILE A 47 -4.79 -1.87 20.22
C ILE A 47 -4.11 -0.56 20.66
N GLY A 48 -4.90 0.46 20.95
CA GLY A 48 -4.43 1.77 21.45
C GLY A 48 -5.04 2.15 22.80
N TYR A 49 -5.81 1.25 23.41
CA TYR A 49 -6.41 1.44 24.74
C TYR A 49 -6.70 0.08 25.38
N ASP A 50 -6.69 0.06 26.70
CA ASP A 50 -7.21 -1.06 27.49
C ASP A 50 -8.59 -0.69 28.05
N VAL A 51 -9.41 -1.69 28.40
CA VAL A 51 -10.69 -1.49 29.04
C VAL A 51 -10.56 -1.85 30.53
N ILE A 52 -10.58 -0.83 31.40
CA ILE A 52 -10.49 -0.99 32.86
C ILE A 52 -11.81 -0.50 33.46
N ASP A 53 -12.49 -1.36 34.19
CA ASP A 53 -13.81 -1.06 34.81
C ASP A 53 -14.88 -0.52 33.83
N GLY A 54 -14.80 -0.95 32.54
CA GLY A 54 -15.72 -0.52 31.50
C GLY A 54 -15.35 0.82 30.84
N GLU A 55 -14.28 1.48 31.28
CA GLU A 55 -13.75 2.70 30.68
C GLU A 55 -12.54 2.43 29.82
N ARG A 56 -12.38 3.22 28.76
CA ARG A 56 -11.21 3.12 27.85
C ARG A 56 -10.06 3.95 28.40
N VAL A 57 -8.97 3.29 28.75
CA VAL A 57 -7.73 3.91 29.20
C VAL A 57 -6.71 3.84 28.06
N PRO A 58 -6.18 4.98 27.58
CA PRO A 58 -5.14 4.97 26.56
C PRO A 58 -3.92 4.17 26.99
N THR A 59 -3.38 3.36 26.09
CA THR A 59 -2.14 2.58 26.29
C THR A 59 -1.22 2.74 25.07
N ASP A 60 0.01 2.30 25.21
CA ASP A 60 0.94 2.27 24.08
C ASP A 60 0.36 1.42 22.93
N GLY A 61 0.50 1.92 21.70
CA GLY A 61 -0.03 1.27 20.52
C GLY A 61 0.60 -0.12 20.31
N ARG A 62 -0.23 -1.14 20.12
CA ARG A 62 0.20 -2.51 19.82
C ARG A 62 -0.42 -2.93 18.49
N LEU A 63 0.38 -3.45 17.59
CA LEU A 63 -0.04 -3.96 16.29
C LEU A 63 0.21 -5.47 16.22
N TYR A 64 -0.80 -6.20 15.81
CA TYR A 64 -0.74 -7.64 15.62
C TYR A 64 -1.07 -8.00 14.16
N TYR A 65 -0.30 -8.92 13.60
CA TYR A 65 -0.59 -9.56 12.30
C TYR A 65 -0.83 -11.04 12.52
N GLN A 66 -2.01 -11.54 12.17
CA GLN A 66 -2.42 -12.94 12.37
C GLN A 66 -2.14 -13.45 13.81
N GLY A 67 -2.33 -12.56 14.81
CA GLY A 67 -2.07 -12.85 16.22
C GLY A 67 -0.61 -12.69 16.69
N TYR A 68 0.34 -12.43 15.79
CA TYR A 68 1.74 -12.15 16.13
C TYR A 68 1.94 -10.65 16.38
N ASN A 69 2.62 -10.30 17.49
CA ASN A 69 3.02 -8.90 17.71
C ASN A 69 4.05 -8.49 16.66
N VAL A 70 3.88 -7.32 16.05
CA VAL A 70 4.78 -6.83 14.99
C VAL A 70 6.22 -6.64 15.45
N GLU A 71 6.41 -6.29 16.73
CA GLU A 71 7.76 -6.19 17.30
C GLU A 71 8.47 -7.54 17.41
N ASP A 72 7.71 -8.61 17.70
CA ASP A 72 8.27 -9.96 17.78
C ASP A 72 8.61 -10.49 16.37
N LEU A 73 7.79 -10.14 15.38
CA LEU A 73 8.10 -10.44 13.97
C LEU A 73 9.38 -9.72 13.54
N GLU A 74 9.52 -8.42 13.84
CA GLU A 74 10.73 -7.65 13.53
C GLU A 74 11.98 -8.23 14.17
N ARG A 75 11.90 -8.61 15.45
CA ARG A 75 13.01 -9.29 16.14
C ARG A 75 13.36 -10.63 15.51
N GLY A 76 12.35 -11.38 15.06
CA GLY A 76 12.54 -12.65 14.36
C GLY A 76 13.25 -12.49 13.01
N PHE A 77 13.02 -11.36 12.32
CA PHE A 77 13.66 -11.06 11.04
C PHE A 77 15.05 -10.43 11.18
N HIS A 78 15.50 -10.11 12.38
CA HIS A 78 16.77 -9.40 12.61
C HIS A 78 17.95 -10.13 11.94
N GLY A 79 18.56 -9.45 10.94
CA GLY A 79 19.61 -10.03 10.10
C GLY A 79 19.11 -10.82 8.87
N SER A 80 17.82 -11.06 8.72
CA SER A 80 17.21 -11.59 7.49
C SER A 80 17.08 -10.52 6.43
N LYS A 81 17.38 -10.87 5.17
CA LYS A 81 17.18 -9.98 4.02
C LYS A 81 15.74 -9.96 3.52
N PHE A 82 14.89 -10.84 4.02
CA PHE A 82 13.57 -11.14 3.45
C PHE A 82 12.42 -11.01 4.45
N GLY A 83 12.55 -10.15 5.46
CA GLY A 83 11.49 -9.94 6.47
C GLY A 83 10.19 -9.43 5.86
N PHE A 84 10.26 -8.66 4.75
CA PHE A 84 9.08 -8.21 4.01
C PHE A 84 8.33 -9.39 3.39
N GLU A 85 9.02 -10.28 2.69
CA GLU A 85 8.44 -11.45 2.04
C GLU A 85 7.84 -12.43 3.07
N GLU A 86 8.46 -12.57 4.23
CA GLU A 86 7.95 -13.42 5.31
C GLU A 86 6.67 -12.85 5.93
N THR A 87 6.64 -11.53 6.17
CA THR A 87 5.43 -10.82 6.61
C THR A 87 4.31 -10.92 5.58
N MET A 88 4.64 -10.75 4.31
CA MET A 88 3.68 -10.89 3.21
C MET A 88 3.09 -12.31 3.16
N TYR A 89 3.93 -13.34 3.30
CA TYR A 89 3.48 -14.72 3.38
C TYR A 89 2.50 -14.92 4.56
N LEU A 90 2.85 -14.40 5.74
CA LEU A 90 1.99 -14.46 6.92
C LEU A 90 0.63 -13.82 6.67
N LEU A 91 0.59 -12.62 6.10
CA LEU A 91 -0.65 -11.88 5.84
C LEU A 91 -1.53 -12.54 4.77
N LEU A 92 -0.93 -13.15 3.75
CA LEU A 92 -1.66 -13.81 2.67
C LEU A 92 -2.17 -15.20 3.06
N PHE A 93 -1.40 -15.96 3.84
CA PHE A 93 -1.68 -17.37 4.11
C PHE A 93 -2.01 -17.67 5.58
N GLY A 94 -2.00 -16.67 6.45
CA GLY A 94 -2.42 -16.80 7.85
C GLY A 94 -1.45 -17.52 8.77
N LYS A 95 -0.25 -17.87 8.29
CA LYS A 95 0.78 -18.59 9.06
C LYS A 95 2.18 -18.28 8.55
N LEU A 96 3.16 -18.39 9.42
CA LEU A 96 4.57 -18.29 9.04
C LEU A 96 4.98 -19.49 8.16
N PRO A 97 5.81 -19.26 7.13
CA PRO A 97 6.29 -20.33 6.25
C PRO A 97 7.35 -21.18 6.94
N ASN A 98 7.43 -22.46 6.58
CA ASN A 98 8.66 -23.22 6.81
C ASN A 98 9.73 -22.84 5.76
N GLU A 99 10.98 -23.26 5.97
CA GLU A 99 12.11 -22.91 5.11
C GLU A 99 11.86 -23.23 3.61
N GLN A 100 11.30 -24.39 3.32
CA GLN A 100 11.03 -24.81 1.95
C GLN A 100 9.92 -24.01 1.30
N GLN A 101 8.84 -23.71 2.04
CA GLN A 101 7.74 -22.85 1.59
C GLN A 101 8.25 -21.44 1.32
N PHE A 102 9.06 -20.92 2.24
CA PHE A 102 9.61 -19.59 2.12
C PHE A 102 10.51 -19.44 0.88
N LYS A 103 11.42 -20.37 0.68
CA LYS A 103 12.29 -20.38 -0.50
C LYS A 103 11.50 -20.35 -1.81
N ARG A 104 10.50 -21.23 -1.93
CA ARG A 104 9.62 -21.25 -3.14
C ARG A 104 8.85 -19.95 -3.33
N PHE A 105 8.40 -19.36 -2.23
CA PHE A 105 7.66 -18.10 -2.26
C PHE A 105 8.54 -16.95 -2.75
N VAL A 106 9.76 -16.84 -2.23
CA VAL A 106 10.73 -15.81 -2.68
C VAL A 106 11.06 -15.99 -4.15
N GLU A 107 11.37 -17.22 -4.60
CA GLU A 107 11.64 -17.52 -6.02
C GLU A 107 10.46 -17.11 -6.92
N MET A 108 9.24 -17.38 -6.51
CA MET A 108 8.03 -16.98 -7.24
C MET A 108 7.88 -15.46 -7.30
N MET A 109 8.09 -14.76 -6.17
CA MET A 109 8.03 -13.30 -6.12
C MET A 109 9.11 -12.64 -6.98
N GLU A 110 10.29 -13.23 -7.09
CA GLU A 110 11.32 -12.76 -8.01
C GLU A 110 10.89 -12.84 -9.48
N CYS A 111 10.21 -13.92 -9.87
CA CYS A 111 9.65 -14.04 -11.21
C CYS A 111 8.58 -12.97 -11.50
N TYR A 112 7.73 -12.65 -10.52
CA TYR A 112 6.69 -11.64 -10.68
C TYR A 112 7.20 -10.18 -10.72
N ARG A 113 8.45 -9.93 -10.35
CA ARG A 113 9.06 -8.57 -10.42
C ARG A 113 9.26 -8.07 -11.84
N GLU A 114 9.29 -8.94 -12.83
CA GLU A 114 9.50 -8.54 -14.22
C GLU A 114 8.30 -7.75 -14.75
N LEU A 115 8.58 -6.53 -15.22
CA LEU A 115 7.56 -5.69 -15.86
C LEU A 115 7.34 -6.13 -17.31
N PRO A 116 6.13 -5.93 -17.85
CA PRO A 116 5.84 -6.25 -19.25
C PRO A 116 6.84 -5.57 -20.20
N ARG A 117 7.10 -6.23 -21.33
CA ARG A 117 8.07 -5.75 -22.32
C ARG A 117 7.81 -4.31 -22.74
N LYS A 118 8.82 -3.47 -22.67
CA LYS A 118 8.80 -2.03 -22.99
C LYS A 118 7.98 -1.16 -22.02
N PHE A 119 7.38 -1.73 -20.98
CA PHE A 119 6.54 -0.99 -20.02
C PHE A 119 7.30 0.19 -19.39
N THR A 120 8.53 -0.02 -18.92
CA THR A 120 9.37 1.05 -18.35
C THR A 120 9.53 2.21 -19.32
N ARG A 121 9.87 1.94 -20.59
CA ARG A 121 10.07 2.97 -21.59
C ARG A 121 8.77 3.70 -21.96
N ASP A 122 7.72 2.95 -22.26
CA ASP A 122 6.51 3.48 -22.89
C ASP A 122 5.48 4.04 -21.90
N VAL A 123 5.51 3.57 -20.65
CA VAL A 123 4.56 3.98 -19.60
C VAL A 123 5.21 4.89 -18.56
N ILE A 124 6.36 4.46 -18.00
CA ILE A 124 6.99 5.17 -16.89
C ILE A 124 7.77 6.39 -17.40
N LEU A 125 8.71 6.18 -18.32
CA LEU A 125 9.66 7.22 -18.76
C LEU A 125 9.09 8.17 -19.82
N LYS A 126 8.13 7.74 -20.62
CA LYS A 126 7.57 8.56 -21.71
C LYS A 126 6.73 9.72 -21.22
N ALA A 127 6.12 9.60 -20.05
CA ALA A 127 5.27 10.63 -19.46
C ALA A 127 5.65 10.85 -17.99
N PRO A 128 6.80 11.48 -17.71
CA PRO A 128 7.25 11.76 -16.35
C PRO A 128 6.29 12.74 -15.65
N SER A 129 6.13 12.59 -14.36
CA SER A 129 5.30 13.48 -13.52
C SER A 129 6.07 13.88 -12.28
N LYS A 130 5.86 15.13 -11.83
CA LYS A 130 6.35 15.59 -10.52
C LYS A 130 5.61 14.92 -9.37
N ASN A 131 4.43 14.36 -9.63
CA ASN A 131 3.62 13.64 -8.65
C ASN A 131 3.86 12.14 -8.79
N MET A 132 4.63 11.57 -7.87
CA MET A 132 4.95 10.13 -7.85
C MET A 132 3.73 9.25 -7.68
N MET A 133 2.73 9.68 -6.91
CA MET A 133 1.48 8.94 -6.77
C MET A 133 0.72 8.82 -8.09
N ASN A 134 0.74 9.88 -8.90
CA ASN A 134 0.17 9.84 -10.25
C ASN A 134 0.91 8.82 -11.14
N VAL A 135 2.24 8.76 -11.05
CA VAL A 135 3.03 7.77 -11.80
C VAL A 135 2.60 6.35 -11.41
N LEU A 136 2.54 6.07 -10.10
CA LEU A 136 2.16 4.76 -9.57
C LEU A 136 0.74 4.35 -9.99
N GLN A 137 -0.23 5.23 -9.81
CA GLN A 137 -1.63 4.98 -10.20
C GLN A 137 -1.78 4.67 -11.69
N ARG A 138 -1.12 5.47 -12.54
CA ARG A 138 -1.16 5.27 -13.99
C ARG A 138 -0.51 3.95 -14.39
N CYS A 139 0.60 3.56 -13.76
CA CYS A 139 1.24 2.29 -14.01
C CYS A 139 0.33 1.11 -13.63
N VAL A 140 -0.31 1.16 -12.46
CA VAL A 140 -1.25 0.12 -12.02
C VAL A 140 -2.42 0.00 -13.00
N LEU A 141 -3.04 1.13 -13.38
CA LEU A 141 -4.14 1.11 -14.35
C LEU A 141 -3.71 0.57 -15.72
N THR A 142 -2.47 0.84 -16.14
CA THR A 142 -1.97 0.37 -17.43
C THR A 142 -1.64 -1.14 -17.40
N LEU A 143 -1.23 -1.69 -16.25
CA LEU A 143 -0.98 -3.13 -16.10
C LEU A 143 -2.23 -3.97 -16.39
N TYR A 144 -3.42 -3.45 -16.14
CA TYR A 144 -4.69 -4.09 -16.55
C TYR A 144 -4.68 -4.52 -18.02
N SER A 145 -4.12 -3.70 -18.92
CA SER A 145 -4.07 -3.99 -20.36
C SER A 145 -3.04 -5.06 -20.75
N TYR A 146 -2.21 -5.50 -19.82
CA TYR A 146 -1.20 -6.55 -20.03
C TYR A 146 -1.59 -7.87 -19.35
N ASP A 147 -2.67 -7.88 -18.58
CA ASP A 147 -3.21 -9.10 -17.97
C ASP A 147 -4.14 -9.80 -18.96
N ASP A 148 -3.94 -11.10 -19.16
CA ASP A 148 -4.78 -11.91 -20.04
C ASP A 148 -6.18 -12.17 -19.46
N ASN A 149 -6.33 -12.10 -18.13
CA ASN A 149 -7.58 -12.35 -17.42
C ASN A 149 -7.87 -11.27 -16.34
N PRO A 150 -7.97 -9.99 -16.74
CA PRO A 150 -8.02 -8.90 -15.76
C PRO A 150 -9.31 -8.88 -14.93
N ASP A 151 -10.42 -9.35 -15.49
CA ASP A 151 -11.77 -9.31 -14.90
C ASP A 151 -12.19 -10.63 -14.22
N ASP A 152 -11.32 -11.63 -14.21
CA ASP A 152 -11.59 -12.89 -13.48
C ASP A 152 -11.41 -12.68 -11.98
N ILE A 153 -12.53 -12.75 -11.24
CA ILE A 153 -12.63 -12.58 -9.80
C ILE A 153 -12.46 -13.88 -9.01
N SER A 154 -12.03 -14.96 -9.63
CA SER A 154 -11.70 -16.20 -8.90
C SER A 154 -10.60 -15.93 -7.89
N ILE A 155 -10.64 -16.62 -6.73
CA ILE A 155 -9.65 -16.45 -5.66
C ILE A 155 -8.23 -16.67 -6.18
N GLU A 156 -8.05 -17.66 -7.04
CA GLU A 156 -6.75 -18.00 -7.63
C GLU A 156 -6.20 -16.85 -8.49
N ASN A 157 -7.03 -16.27 -9.36
CA ASN A 157 -6.62 -15.16 -10.20
C ASN A 157 -6.38 -13.87 -9.41
N VAL A 158 -7.26 -13.55 -8.46
CA VAL A 158 -7.09 -12.38 -7.58
C VAL A 158 -5.79 -12.51 -6.77
N LEU A 159 -5.48 -13.70 -6.24
CA LEU A 159 -4.21 -13.93 -5.53
C LEU A 159 -3.00 -13.74 -6.46
N ARG A 160 -3.05 -14.25 -7.69
CA ARG A 160 -2.00 -14.03 -8.70
C ARG A 160 -1.79 -12.54 -8.95
N GLN A 161 -2.86 -11.81 -9.25
CA GLN A 161 -2.81 -10.36 -9.49
C GLN A 161 -2.26 -9.58 -8.29
N CYS A 162 -2.67 -9.93 -7.08
CA CYS A 162 -2.15 -9.32 -5.86
C CYS A 162 -0.64 -9.54 -5.72
N MET A 163 -0.13 -10.76 -5.92
CA MET A 163 1.28 -11.08 -5.82
C MET A 163 2.10 -10.37 -6.91
N GLU A 164 1.61 -10.32 -8.14
CA GLU A 164 2.25 -9.58 -9.23
C GLU A 164 2.35 -8.09 -8.91
N LEU A 165 1.26 -7.46 -8.47
CA LEU A 165 1.26 -6.06 -8.09
C LEU A 165 2.22 -5.77 -6.94
N ILE A 166 2.23 -6.59 -5.88
CA ILE A 166 3.15 -6.41 -4.75
C ILE A 166 4.61 -6.53 -5.20
N ALA A 167 4.92 -7.48 -6.09
CA ALA A 167 6.26 -7.67 -6.60
C ALA A 167 6.71 -6.55 -7.54
N GLN A 168 5.83 -6.05 -8.41
CA GLN A 168 6.14 -5.02 -9.40
C GLN A 168 6.14 -3.60 -8.83
N PHE A 169 5.39 -3.34 -7.77
CA PHE A 169 5.21 -1.99 -7.23
C PHE A 169 6.53 -1.31 -6.81
N PRO A 170 7.46 -1.96 -6.10
CA PRO A 170 8.77 -1.40 -5.80
C PRO A 170 9.60 -1.08 -7.05
N VAL A 171 9.49 -1.93 -8.07
CA VAL A 171 10.18 -1.74 -9.35
C VAL A 171 9.65 -0.51 -10.08
N ILE A 172 8.33 -0.36 -10.14
CA ILE A 172 7.66 0.81 -10.73
C ILE A 172 8.04 2.08 -9.96
N ALA A 173 8.05 2.02 -8.63
CA ALA A 173 8.44 3.16 -7.78
C ALA A 173 9.89 3.59 -8.04
N ALA A 174 10.82 2.63 -8.12
CA ALA A 174 12.22 2.90 -8.39
C ALA A 174 12.44 3.54 -9.78
N TYR A 175 11.85 2.99 -10.83
CA TYR A 175 11.93 3.57 -12.17
C TYR A 175 11.22 4.92 -12.27
N GLY A 176 10.06 5.07 -11.64
CA GLY A 176 9.35 6.34 -11.57
C GLY A 176 10.18 7.44 -10.91
N TYR A 177 10.85 7.12 -9.80
CA TYR A 177 11.74 8.03 -9.10
C TYR A 177 12.99 8.39 -9.91
N GLN A 178 13.59 7.43 -10.60
CA GLN A 178 14.71 7.70 -11.50
C GLN A 178 14.28 8.60 -12.68
N GLY A 179 13.10 8.37 -13.24
CA GLY A 179 12.53 9.27 -14.25
C GLY A 179 12.28 10.67 -13.70
N TYR A 180 11.72 10.78 -12.50
CA TYR A 180 11.53 12.06 -11.82
C TYR A 180 12.86 12.82 -11.64
N LYS A 181 13.89 12.18 -11.13
CA LYS A 181 15.23 12.80 -10.95
C LYS A 181 15.82 13.23 -12.27
N HIS A 182 15.70 12.40 -13.31
CA HIS A 182 16.24 12.72 -14.63
C HIS A 182 15.56 13.94 -15.27
N TYR A 183 14.23 13.96 -15.30
CA TYR A 183 13.48 15.00 -16.03
C TYR A 183 13.30 16.32 -15.27
N PHE A 184 13.38 16.29 -13.94
CA PHE A 184 13.08 17.48 -13.12
C PHE A 184 14.24 17.96 -12.24
N HIS A 185 15.34 17.20 -12.17
CA HIS A 185 16.53 17.54 -11.40
C HIS A 185 17.83 17.39 -12.17
N ASP A 186 17.78 17.27 -13.49
CA ASP A 186 18.93 17.17 -14.40
C ASP A 186 19.94 16.08 -14.01
N MET A 187 19.48 15.00 -13.37
CA MET A 187 20.31 13.87 -12.99
C MET A 187 20.38 12.83 -14.09
N SER A 188 21.50 12.11 -14.18
CA SER A 188 21.64 11.00 -15.11
C SER A 188 20.59 9.92 -14.85
N LEU A 189 19.98 9.39 -15.92
CA LEU A 189 19.04 8.29 -15.81
C LEU A 189 19.80 7.00 -15.47
N VAL A 190 19.62 6.53 -14.24
CA VAL A 190 20.19 5.25 -13.79
C VAL A 190 19.07 4.22 -13.77
N ILE A 191 19.17 3.22 -14.64
CA ILE A 191 18.22 2.10 -14.68
C ILE A 191 18.90 0.90 -14.01
N PRO A 192 18.40 0.44 -12.85
CA PRO A 192 18.94 -0.76 -12.20
C PRO A 192 18.82 -1.97 -13.12
N VAL A 193 19.93 -2.67 -13.37
CA VAL A 193 19.96 -3.85 -14.25
C VAL A 193 19.62 -5.13 -13.49
N SER A 194 19.74 -5.13 -12.17
CA SER A 194 19.44 -6.25 -11.29
C SER A 194 18.51 -5.83 -10.17
N TYR A 195 17.41 -6.54 -10.02
CA TYR A 195 16.37 -6.27 -9.01
C TYR A 195 16.68 -6.86 -7.63
N THR A 196 17.79 -7.61 -7.50
CA THR A 196 18.20 -8.23 -6.23
C THR A 196 18.75 -7.23 -5.22
N HIS A 197 19.00 -5.97 -5.63
CA HIS A 197 19.57 -4.92 -4.78
C HIS A 197 18.88 -3.56 -5.00
N LEU A 198 17.55 -3.53 -4.98
CA LEU A 198 16.82 -2.27 -4.82
C LEU A 198 16.88 -1.81 -3.36
N THR A 199 18.09 -1.50 -2.89
CA THR A 199 18.22 -0.66 -1.72
C THR A 199 17.93 0.78 -2.16
N LEU A 200 16.79 1.32 -1.72
CA LEU A 200 16.60 2.77 -1.75
C LEU A 200 17.77 3.38 -0.98
N PRO A 201 18.44 4.43 -1.52
CA PRO A 201 19.48 5.10 -0.75
C PRO A 201 18.84 5.65 0.53
N THR A 202 19.22 5.08 1.67
CA THR A 202 18.97 5.69 2.97
C THR A 202 19.81 6.95 3.03
N THR A 203 19.17 8.11 2.95
CA THR A 203 19.78 9.41 3.25
C THR A 203 20.02 9.54 4.74
#